data_90efbdda2cc84adceb7dd907c1aa7b8b
#
_entry.id   90efbdda2cc84adceb7dd907c1aa7b8b
#
_cell.length_a   1.000
_cell.length_b   1.000
_cell.length_c   1.000
_cell.angle_alpha   90.00
_cell.angle_beta   90.00
_cell.angle_gamma   90.00
#
_symmetry.space_group_name_H-M   'P 1'
#
loop_
_entity.id
_entity.type
_entity.pdbx_description
1 polymer ?
#
loop_
_entity_poly.entity_id
_entity_poly.type
_entity_poly.pdbx_seq_one_letter_code
_entity_poly.pdbx_strand_id
1 'polypeptide(L)'
;MRTTLMLLSTIPAFAMSAVSAAAQQTGGPPVSDSARAARQAAREVAANKPRTIDGINSVWIEDLTQPELRDMIRDGYTTVLILTGGVEDNSANLAMGKHNINNKLHGELIARRMGKTLVAPLVTLEPGNAGTEIRAGRAGPMISQATYRALLFDIGNYLRSMGFTQIYYLGDSGGNRGGMQFAADSLTKVYAGTTPAVHFKHVAEYYNHTSHVQPYIQNELKIPEQIRIGASQGSSGLHEELAIDATMSLVDPQSIRFQQRVKAGQAEINGVKFESLAWLQDIGRKVAELRVKTTVDAISAYRATLPKQ
;
A
#
# COMPACT_ATOMS: atom_id res chain seq x y z
N MET A 1 45.21 -31.61 -23.96
CA MET A 1 45.21 -30.87 -22.71
C MET A 1 44.78 -29.45 -22.99
N ARG A 2 43.54 -29.08 -22.71
CA ARG A 2 43.03 -27.69 -22.77
C ARG A 2 42.59 -27.36 -21.36
N THR A 3 43.29 -26.45 -20.72
CA THR A 3 43.07 -25.99 -19.35
C THR A 3 42.00 -24.88 -19.43
N THR A 4 40.83 -25.17 -18.85
CA THR A 4 39.73 -24.20 -18.72
C THR A 4 39.96 -23.38 -17.44
N LEU A 5 40.24 -22.11 -17.61
CA LEU A 5 40.36 -21.14 -16.53
C LEU A 5 38.94 -20.76 -16.05
N MET A 6 38.56 -21.14 -14.85
CA MET A 6 37.36 -20.62 -14.18
C MET A 6 37.70 -19.22 -13.63
N LEU A 7 37.08 -18.20 -14.18
CA LEU A 7 37.01 -16.88 -13.56
C LEU A 7 35.92 -16.90 -12.46
N LEU A 8 36.34 -16.89 -11.21
CA LEU A 8 35.49 -16.56 -10.08
C LEU A 8 35.22 -15.06 -10.10
N SER A 9 34.04 -14.64 -10.49
CA SER A 9 33.58 -13.28 -10.32
C SER A 9 33.18 -13.06 -8.87
N THR A 10 34.04 -12.40 -8.12
CA THR A 10 33.72 -11.86 -6.80
C THR A 10 32.75 -10.70 -6.99
N ILE A 11 31.50 -10.90 -6.57
CA ILE A 11 30.52 -9.81 -6.43
C ILE A 11 30.97 -8.94 -5.25
N PRO A 12 31.27 -7.65 -5.45
CA PRO A 12 31.60 -6.79 -4.34
C PRO A 12 30.36 -6.68 -3.43
N ALA A 13 30.53 -6.98 -2.16
CA ALA A 13 29.55 -6.65 -1.12
C ALA A 13 29.33 -5.14 -1.17
N PHE A 14 28.16 -4.72 -1.65
CA PHE A 14 27.73 -3.34 -1.53
C PHE A 14 27.61 -3.05 -0.03
N ALA A 15 28.63 -2.41 0.51
CA ALA A 15 28.56 -1.75 1.78
C ALA A 15 27.40 -0.74 1.68
N MET A 16 26.32 -0.96 2.42
CA MET A 16 25.34 0.08 2.71
C MET A 16 26.01 1.11 3.63
N SER A 17 26.98 1.81 3.06
CA SER A 17 27.59 2.95 3.73
C SER A 17 26.61 4.10 3.67
N ALA A 18 26.08 4.44 4.84
CA ALA A 18 25.76 5.79 5.27
C ALA A 18 25.46 6.83 4.15
N VAL A 19 24.41 6.64 3.37
CA VAL A 19 23.70 7.74 2.71
C VAL A 19 22.69 8.29 3.72
N SER A 20 23.16 8.52 4.89
CA SER A 20 22.39 9.10 5.98
C SER A 20 23.13 10.36 6.40
N ALA A 21 22.44 11.43 6.49
CA ALA A 21 22.81 12.71 7.06
C ALA A 21 23.30 13.85 6.12
N ALA A 22 23.76 13.60 4.89
CA ALA A 22 24.21 14.71 4.04
C ALA A 22 23.10 15.39 3.22
N ALA A 23 21.95 14.74 3.02
CA ALA A 23 20.87 15.26 2.18
C ALA A 23 19.89 16.23 2.87
N GLN A 24 20.08 16.54 4.14
CA GLN A 24 19.26 17.52 4.88
C GLN A 24 19.97 18.83 5.23
N GLN A 25 21.09 19.11 4.62
CA GLN A 25 21.65 20.46 4.72
C GLN A 25 20.96 21.35 3.67
N THR A 26 19.81 21.88 4.03
CA THR A 26 19.33 23.13 3.44
C THR A 26 20.43 24.15 3.64
N GLY A 27 20.94 24.77 2.56
CA GLY A 27 22.12 25.65 2.53
C GLY A 27 21.98 26.98 3.28
N GLY A 28 21.56 26.92 4.52
CA GLY A 28 21.59 28.03 5.48
C GLY A 28 22.84 27.93 6.39
N PRO A 29 23.25 29.03 7.02
CA PRO A 29 24.37 29.01 7.96
C PRO A 29 24.11 27.99 9.08
N PRO A 30 25.18 27.33 9.59
CA PRO A 30 25.05 26.32 10.62
C PRO A 30 24.34 26.88 11.86
N VAL A 31 23.22 26.28 12.20
CA VAL A 31 22.44 26.67 13.37
C VAL A 31 23.20 26.17 14.61
N SER A 32 23.49 27.04 15.57
CA SER A 32 24.16 26.68 16.81
C SER A 32 23.37 25.59 17.58
N ASP A 33 24.06 24.80 18.37
CA ASP A 33 23.44 23.75 19.19
C ASP A 33 22.41 24.31 20.16
N SER A 34 22.68 25.50 20.75
CA SER A 34 21.73 26.21 21.60
C SER A 34 20.45 26.62 20.83
N ALA A 35 20.57 27.08 19.60
CA ALA A 35 19.42 27.41 18.78
C ALA A 35 18.64 26.18 18.33
N ARG A 36 19.32 25.03 18.09
CA ARG A 36 18.65 23.74 17.84
C ARG A 36 17.86 23.26 19.06
N ALA A 37 18.49 23.32 20.25
CA ALA A 37 17.83 22.95 21.49
C ALA A 37 16.63 23.84 21.81
N ALA A 38 16.74 25.14 21.61
CA ALA A 38 15.62 26.08 21.78
C ALA A 38 14.46 25.80 20.81
N ARG A 39 14.77 25.52 19.55
CA ARG A 39 13.76 25.12 18.55
C ARG A 39 13.09 23.79 18.92
N GLN A 40 13.85 22.82 19.43
CA GLN A 40 13.33 21.55 19.89
C GLN A 40 12.38 21.74 21.07
N ALA A 41 12.79 22.48 22.10
CA ALA A 41 11.95 22.80 23.25
C ALA A 41 10.65 23.54 22.85
N ALA A 42 10.75 24.51 21.93
CA ALA A 42 9.59 25.21 21.44
C ALA A 42 8.62 24.29 20.66
N ARG A 43 9.14 23.34 19.88
CA ARG A 43 8.34 22.31 19.20
C ARG A 43 7.65 21.39 20.19
N GLU A 44 8.32 20.95 21.25
CA GLU A 44 7.75 20.11 22.29
C GLU A 44 6.62 20.82 23.04
N VAL A 45 6.81 22.10 23.38
CA VAL A 45 5.76 22.92 23.98
C VAL A 45 4.57 23.04 23.03
N ALA A 46 4.81 23.36 21.75
CA ALA A 46 3.76 23.48 20.75
C ALA A 46 3.03 22.14 20.54
N ALA A 47 3.77 21.05 20.46
CA ALA A 47 3.22 19.71 20.26
C ALA A 47 2.34 19.25 21.45
N ASN A 48 2.52 19.81 22.63
CA ASN A 48 1.75 19.45 23.83
C ASN A 48 0.57 20.38 24.11
N LYS A 49 0.38 21.44 23.33
CA LYS A 49 -0.79 22.32 23.49
C LYS A 49 -2.10 21.54 23.26
N PRO A 50 -3.12 21.75 24.11
CA PRO A 50 -4.44 21.20 23.85
C PRO A 50 -4.99 21.69 22.50
N ARG A 51 -5.80 20.86 21.85
CA ARG A 51 -6.54 21.29 20.68
C ARG A 51 -7.57 22.37 21.08
N THR A 52 -7.77 23.33 20.20
CA THR A 52 -8.77 24.40 20.38
C THR A 52 -10.04 24.18 19.57
N ILE A 53 -10.03 23.19 18.70
CA ILE A 53 -11.15 22.79 17.84
C ILE A 53 -11.28 21.26 17.83
N ASP A 54 -12.46 20.77 17.50
CA ASP A 54 -12.71 19.35 17.33
C ASP A 54 -11.92 18.76 16.16
N GLY A 55 -11.57 17.48 16.26
CA GLY A 55 -10.92 16.74 15.19
C GLY A 55 -11.91 16.22 14.17
N ILE A 56 -11.37 15.82 13.01
CA ILE A 56 -12.17 15.18 11.98
C ILE A 56 -12.24 13.66 12.19
N ASN A 57 -13.27 13.04 11.63
CA ASN A 57 -13.40 11.58 11.62
C ASN A 57 -12.66 10.97 10.42
N SER A 58 -11.33 11.04 10.41
CA SER A 58 -10.49 10.34 9.43
C SER A 58 -9.60 9.30 10.10
N VAL A 59 -9.29 8.25 9.35
CA VAL A 59 -8.27 7.26 9.70
C VAL A 59 -6.96 7.49 8.95
N TRP A 60 -6.93 8.43 8.00
CA TRP A 60 -5.77 8.76 7.18
C TRP A 60 -4.88 9.77 7.89
N ILE A 61 -3.61 9.42 8.10
CA ILE A 61 -2.63 10.32 8.77
C ILE A 61 -2.49 11.63 8.00
N GLU A 62 -2.57 11.59 6.67
CA GLU A 62 -2.44 12.77 5.81
C GLU A 62 -3.57 13.81 5.97
N ASP A 63 -4.72 13.40 6.50
CA ASP A 63 -5.85 14.29 6.75
C ASP A 63 -5.79 14.92 8.15
N LEU A 64 -5.00 14.35 9.06
CA LEU A 64 -4.96 14.76 10.46
C LEU A 64 -3.98 15.93 10.68
N THR A 65 -4.35 16.82 11.55
CA THR A 65 -3.40 17.77 12.11
C THR A 65 -2.45 17.07 13.11
N GLN A 66 -1.28 17.64 13.34
CA GLN A 66 -0.33 17.08 14.31
C GLN A 66 -0.94 16.88 15.72
N PRO A 67 -1.74 17.82 16.28
CA PRO A 67 -2.39 17.59 17.57
C PRO A 67 -3.43 16.45 17.54
N GLU A 68 -4.17 16.27 16.44
CA GLU A 68 -5.10 15.15 16.31
C GLU A 68 -4.38 13.81 16.32
N LEU A 69 -3.34 13.68 15.52
CA LEU A 69 -2.53 12.47 15.48
C LEU A 69 -1.89 12.14 16.82
N ARG A 70 -1.31 13.16 17.50
CA ARG A 70 -0.76 13.01 18.85
C ARG A 70 -1.80 12.48 19.84
N ASP A 71 -2.99 13.08 19.87
CA ASP A 71 -4.05 12.70 20.78
C ASP A 71 -4.56 11.30 20.47
N MET A 72 -4.74 10.95 19.19
CA MET A 72 -5.12 9.58 18.78
C MET A 72 -4.09 8.54 19.24
N ILE A 73 -2.77 8.81 19.08
CA ILE A 73 -1.73 7.89 19.55
C ILE A 73 -1.82 7.73 21.09
N ARG A 74 -2.03 8.82 21.83
CA ARG A 74 -2.22 8.78 23.30
C ARG A 74 -3.48 7.98 23.67
N ASP A 75 -4.51 8.04 22.86
CA ASP A 75 -5.76 7.28 23.03
C ASP A 75 -5.64 5.82 22.57
N GLY A 76 -4.42 5.36 22.24
CA GLY A 76 -4.14 3.96 21.91
C GLY A 76 -4.27 3.59 20.43
N TYR A 77 -4.26 4.56 19.51
CA TYR A 77 -4.10 4.29 18.08
C TYR A 77 -2.64 3.95 17.76
N THR A 78 -2.22 2.75 18.15
CA THR A 78 -0.83 2.28 17.99
C THR A 78 -0.63 1.34 16.82
N THR A 79 -1.68 1.10 16.06
CA THR A 79 -1.64 0.31 14.81
C THR A 79 -1.67 1.23 13.60
N VAL A 80 -0.84 0.93 12.60
CA VAL A 80 -0.83 1.65 11.32
C VAL A 80 -0.71 0.69 10.14
N LEU A 81 -1.46 0.99 9.08
CA LEU A 81 -1.41 0.31 7.80
C LEU A 81 -0.58 1.14 6.81
N ILE A 82 0.40 0.53 6.16
CA ILE A 82 1.14 1.10 5.04
C ILE A 82 0.61 0.42 3.78
N LEU A 83 -0.19 1.14 2.99
CA LEU A 83 -0.72 0.63 1.75
C LEU A 83 0.18 1.02 0.58
N THR A 84 0.45 0.06 -0.29
CA THR A 84 1.25 0.26 -1.49
C THR A 84 0.44 -0.11 -2.72
N GLY A 85 0.31 0.84 -3.62
CA GLY A 85 -0.39 0.68 -4.88
C GLY A 85 0.56 0.56 -6.06
N GLY A 86 0.25 1.28 -7.09
CA GLY A 86 1.00 1.33 -8.34
C GLY A 86 0.20 2.04 -9.42
N VAL A 87 0.92 2.39 -10.48
CA VAL A 87 0.35 2.95 -11.71
C VAL A 87 0.87 2.09 -12.86
N GLU A 88 0.00 1.27 -13.44
CA GLU A 88 0.39 0.32 -14.48
C GLU A 88 -0.54 0.37 -15.69
N ASP A 89 -0.07 -0.24 -16.77
CA ASP A 89 -0.83 -0.43 -17.98
C ASP A 89 -1.94 -1.49 -17.74
N ASN A 90 -3.16 -1.08 -17.99
CA ASN A 90 -4.36 -1.92 -17.81
C ASN A 90 -5.07 -2.11 -19.15
N SER A 91 -6.38 -2.28 -19.13
CA SER A 91 -7.20 -2.28 -20.34
C SER A 91 -7.45 -0.87 -20.89
N ALA A 92 -8.09 -0.79 -22.05
CA ALA A 92 -8.47 0.47 -22.67
C ALA A 92 -9.44 1.32 -21.83
N ASN A 93 -10.18 0.69 -20.92
CA ASN A 93 -11.27 1.32 -20.18
C ASN A 93 -10.97 1.53 -18.70
N LEU A 94 -9.86 1.01 -18.20
CA LEU A 94 -9.51 1.04 -16.79
C LEU A 94 -8.39 2.05 -16.52
N ALA A 95 -8.60 2.92 -15.53
CA ALA A 95 -7.59 3.89 -15.13
C ALA A 95 -6.30 3.19 -14.67
N MET A 96 -5.16 3.74 -15.08
CA MET A 96 -3.84 3.19 -14.72
C MET A 96 -3.59 3.12 -13.22
N GLY A 97 -4.20 3.99 -12.43
CA GLY A 97 -4.07 4.04 -10.97
C GLY A 97 -5.01 3.10 -10.21
N LYS A 98 -5.46 1.99 -10.79
CA LYS A 98 -6.42 1.06 -10.16
C LYS A 98 -6.01 0.64 -8.75
N HIS A 99 -4.74 0.30 -8.55
CA HIS A 99 -4.20 -0.13 -7.26
C HIS A 99 -4.28 0.98 -6.20
N ASN A 100 -4.03 2.23 -6.60
CA ASN A 100 -4.12 3.37 -5.71
C ASN A 100 -5.57 3.66 -5.31
N ILE A 101 -6.49 3.56 -6.27
CA ILE A 101 -7.93 3.78 -6.06
C ILE A 101 -8.49 2.71 -5.11
N ASN A 102 -8.20 1.44 -5.37
CA ASN A 102 -8.63 0.33 -4.52
C ASN A 102 -8.07 0.43 -3.10
N ASN A 103 -6.80 0.80 -2.96
CA ASN A 103 -6.16 0.95 -1.66
C ASN A 103 -6.80 2.05 -0.81
N LYS A 104 -7.25 3.15 -1.40
CA LYS A 104 -7.97 4.19 -0.65
C LYS A 104 -9.24 3.64 -0.01
N LEU A 105 -10.04 2.89 -0.76
CA LEU A 105 -11.25 2.27 -0.23
C LEU A 105 -10.93 1.21 0.84
N HIS A 106 -10.08 0.25 0.50
CA HIS A 106 -9.80 -0.88 1.38
C HIS A 106 -9.06 -0.44 2.64
N GLY A 107 -8.12 0.48 2.54
CA GLY A 107 -7.36 0.98 3.70
C GLY A 107 -8.26 1.60 4.75
N GLU A 108 -9.20 2.43 4.32
CA GLU A 108 -10.19 3.02 5.23
C GLU A 108 -11.09 1.96 5.87
N LEU A 109 -11.64 1.06 5.08
CA LEU A 109 -12.55 0.02 5.57
C LEU A 109 -11.85 -0.92 6.56
N ILE A 110 -10.59 -1.33 6.27
CA ILE A 110 -9.80 -2.19 7.15
C ILE A 110 -9.49 -1.46 8.46
N ALA A 111 -9.00 -0.22 8.40
CA ALA A 111 -8.65 0.54 9.59
C ALA A 111 -9.86 0.78 10.51
N ARG A 112 -11.01 1.14 9.94
CA ARG A 112 -12.25 1.32 10.70
C ARG A 112 -12.74 0.01 11.32
N ARG A 113 -12.65 -1.11 10.61
CA ARG A 113 -13.03 -2.44 11.14
C ARG A 113 -12.11 -2.89 12.27
N MET A 114 -10.82 -2.63 12.15
CA MET A 114 -9.85 -2.99 13.20
C MET A 114 -10.01 -2.15 14.46
N GLY A 115 -10.51 -0.93 14.33
CA GLY A 115 -10.54 0.05 15.42
C GLY A 115 -9.13 0.47 15.86
N LYS A 116 -8.98 1.67 16.41
CA LYS A 116 -7.70 2.21 16.90
C LYS A 116 -6.53 2.00 15.93
N THR A 117 -6.82 2.11 14.64
CA THR A 117 -5.90 1.87 13.53
C THR A 117 -5.91 3.08 12.60
N LEU A 118 -4.73 3.53 12.21
CA LEU A 118 -4.55 4.59 11.22
C LEU A 118 -3.98 4.05 9.92
N VAL A 119 -4.06 4.86 8.87
CA VAL A 119 -3.50 4.57 7.56
C VAL A 119 -2.43 5.62 7.25
N ALA A 120 -1.24 5.17 6.91
CA ALA A 120 -0.17 6.03 6.44
C ALA A 120 -0.49 6.61 5.05
N PRO A 121 0.13 7.72 4.64
CA PRO A 121 0.06 8.19 3.28
C PRO A 121 0.34 7.08 2.28
N LEU A 122 -0.48 7.00 1.22
CA LEU A 122 -0.40 5.92 0.25
C LEU A 122 0.91 5.96 -0.54
N VAL A 123 1.59 4.82 -0.64
CA VAL A 123 2.72 4.65 -1.56
C VAL A 123 2.17 4.34 -2.96
N THR A 124 2.19 5.34 -3.82
CA THR A 124 1.48 5.33 -5.11
C THR A 124 2.26 4.75 -6.28
N LEU A 125 3.54 4.46 -6.09
CA LEU A 125 4.42 3.89 -7.11
C LEU A 125 4.82 2.47 -6.74
N GLU A 126 4.77 1.60 -7.73
CA GLU A 126 5.24 0.22 -7.60
C GLU A 126 6.66 0.04 -8.15
N PRO A 127 7.36 -1.03 -7.73
CA PRO A 127 8.65 -1.35 -8.29
C PRO A 127 8.52 -2.02 -9.65
N GLY A 128 9.38 -1.63 -10.57
CA GLY A 128 9.48 -2.21 -11.90
C GLY A 128 10.88 -2.04 -12.49
N ASN A 129 11.06 -2.52 -13.69
CA ASN A 129 12.28 -2.28 -14.44
C ASN A 129 12.17 -0.92 -15.14
N ALA A 130 12.92 0.07 -14.65
CA ALA A 130 13.15 1.29 -15.42
C ALA A 130 13.90 0.89 -16.69
N GLY A 131 13.18 0.75 -17.80
CA GLY A 131 13.79 0.46 -19.09
C GLY A 131 14.63 1.64 -19.55
N THR A 132 15.70 1.34 -20.27
CA THR A 132 16.52 2.36 -20.95
C THR A 132 15.89 2.82 -22.28
N GLU A 133 14.86 2.12 -22.74
CA GLU A 133 14.15 2.42 -23.99
C GLU A 133 12.86 3.18 -23.71
N ILE A 134 12.62 4.20 -24.51
CA ILE A 134 11.32 4.91 -24.51
C ILE A 134 10.26 3.97 -25.07
N ARG A 135 9.34 3.54 -24.22
CA ARG A 135 8.21 2.70 -24.60
C ARG A 135 6.93 3.53 -24.47
N ALA A 136 6.57 4.20 -25.54
CA ALA A 136 5.30 4.94 -25.59
C ALA A 136 4.11 4.00 -25.33
N GLY A 137 3.22 4.38 -24.40
CA GLY A 137 2.01 3.66 -24.07
C GLY A 137 2.21 2.34 -23.32
N ARG A 138 3.37 2.12 -22.70
CA ARG A 138 3.61 0.94 -21.86
C ARG A 138 4.03 1.34 -20.46
N ALA A 139 3.38 0.71 -19.49
CA ALA A 139 3.59 0.84 -18.07
C ALA A 139 3.45 2.28 -17.52
N GLY A 140 3.00 2.38 -16.29
CA GLY A 140 3.01 3.62 -15.54
C GLY A 140 4.42 3.96 -15.02
N PRO A 141 4.57 5.08 -14.32
CA PRO A 141 5.81 5.44 -13.68
C PRO A 141 6.15 4.43 -12.57
N MET A 142 7.30 3.80 -12.69
CA MET A 142 7.81 2.80 -11.75
C MET A 142 9.11 3.25 -11.12
N ILE A 143 9.42 2.72 -9.96
CA ILE A 143 10.69 2.94 -9.26
C ILE A 143 11.50 1.63 -9.19
N SER A 144 12.80 1.72 -8.94
CA SER A 144 13.61 0.51 -8.78
C SER A 144 13.22 -0.26 -7.51
N GLN A 145 13.45 -1.57 -7.50
CA GLN A 145 13.29 -2.39 -6.30
C GLN A 145 14.12 -1.88 -5.11
N ALA A 146 15.31 -1.35 -5.38
CA ALA A 146 16.19 -0.80 -4.35
C ALA A 146 15.54 0.44 -3.70
N THR A 147 15.07 1.39 -4.52
CA THR A 147 14.37 2.59 -4.05
C THR A 147 13.09 2.23 -3.29
N TYR A 148 12.32 1.28 -3.82
CA TYR A 148 11.06 0.86 -3.18
C TYR A 148 11.29 0.23 -1.80
N ARG A 149 12.31 -0.66 -1.67
CA ARG A 149 12.70 -1.25 -0.37
C ARG A 149 13.15 -0.20 0.63
N ALA A 150 13.98 0.74 0.18
CA ALA A 150 14.45 1.85 1.03
C ALA A 150 13.30 2.73 1.50
N LEU A 151 12.38 3.10 0.59
CA LEU A 151 11.19 3.89 0.90
C LEU A 151 10.33 3.21 1.97
N LEU A 152 10.01 1.93 1.80
CA LEU A 152 9.17 1.20 2.76
C LEU A 152 9.85 1.01 4.11
N PHE A 153 11.17 0.79 4.10
CA PHE A 153 11.96 0.72 5.33
C PHE A 153 11.91 2.06 6.09
N ASP A 154 12.15 3.18 5.41
CA ASP A 154 12.15 4.51 6.01
C ASP A 154 10.77 4.89 6.55
N ILE A 155 9.68 4.62 5.80
CA ILE A 155 8.31 4.86 6.25
C ILE A 155 8.03 4.06 7.53
N GLY A 156 8.30 2.76 7.54
CA GLY A 156 8.07 1.92 8.72
C GLY A 156 8.89 2.34 9.93
N ASN A 157 10.15 2.69 9.71
CA ASN A 157 11.05 3.20 10.74
C ASN A 157 10.54 4.52 11.34
N TYR A 158 10.08 5.43 10.48
CA TYR A 158 9.55 6.72 10.92
C TYR A 158 8.24 6.55 11.69
N LEU A 159 7.31 5.74 11.22
CA LEU A 159 6.06 5.46 11.93
C LEU A 159 6.31 4.85 13.32
N ARG A 160 7.27 3.95 13.42
CA ARG A 160 7.72 3.44 14.73
C ARG A 160 8.17 4.59 15.65
N SER A 161 8.94 5.55 15.15
CA SER A 161 9.42 6.69 15.94
C SER A 161 8.30 7.62 16.41
N MET A 162 7.14 7.58 15.73
CA MET A 162 5.94 8.33 16.12
C MET A 162 5.11 7.63 17.22
N GLY A 163 5.46 6.40 17.60
CA GLY A 163 4.77 5.67 18.68
C GLY A 163 3.91 4.49 18.19
N PHE A 164 3.90 4.18 16.89
CA PHE A 164 3.22 2.98 16.40
C PHE A 164 4.01 1.73 16.79
N THR A 165 3.31 0.74 17.34
CA THR A 165 3.88 -0.54 17.77
C THR A 165 3.46 -1.72 16.90
N GLN A 166 2.44 -1.55 16.06
CA GLN A 166 1.97 -2.54 15.10
C GLN A 166 1.89 -1.92 13.71
N ILE A 167 2.76 -2.35 12.82
CA ILE A 167 2.96 -1.75 11.49
C ILE A 167 2.76 -2.83 10.44
N TYR A 168 1.72 -2.69 9.61
CA TYR A 168 1.31 -3.67 8.64
C TYR A 168 1.47 -3.14 7.22
N TYR A 169 2.18 -3.89 6.37
CA TYR A 169 2.34 -3.57 4.94
C TYR A 169 1.32 -4.35 4.12
N LEU A 170 0.54 -3.64 3.33
CA LEU A 170 -0.49 -4.18 2.45
C LEU A 170 -0.26 -3.68 1.02
N GLY A 171 -0.20 -4.56 0.04
CA GLY A 171 0.05 -4.19 -1.35
C GLY A 171 -0.98 -4.77 -2.30
N ASP A 172 -1.48 -3.93 -3.20
CA ASP A 172 -2.49 -4.31 -4.20
C ASP A 172 -1.87 -4.75 -5.55
N SER A 173 -0.56 -4.61 -5.74
CA SER A 173 0.18 -5.11 -6.91
C SER A 173 1.10 -6.27 -6.54
N GLY A 174 1.22 -7.24 -7.45
CA GLY A 174 2.13 -8.38 -7.28
C GLY A 174 3.60 -7.97 -7.14
N GLY A 175 4.02 -6.90 -7.81
CA GLY A 175 5.35 -6.31 -7.75
C GLY A 175 5.74 -5.81 -6.37
N ASN A 176 4.77 -5.43 -5.55
CA ASN A 176 4.97 -4.85 -4.22
C ASN A 176 5.45 -5.86 -3.17
N ARG A 177 5.11 -7.16 -3.34
CA ARG A 177 5.28 -8.21 -2.32
C ARG A 177 6.70 -8.33 -1.79
N GLY A 178 7.68 -8.42 -2.69
CA GLY A 178 9.09 -8.61 -2.30
C GLY A 178 9.67 -7.45 -1.51
N GLY A 179 9.29 -6.22 -1.83
CA GLY A 179 9.74 -5.02 -1.11
C GLY A 179 9.11 -4.89 0.26
N MET A 180 7.81 -5.19 0.39
CA MET A 180 7.10 -5.18 1.67
C MET A 180 7.64 -6.24 2.64
N GLN A 181 7.86 -7.46 2.14
CA GLN A 181 8.45 -8.53 2.95
C GLN A 181 9.84 -8.14 3.43
N PHE A 182 10.68 -7.61 2.51
CA PHE A 182 12.01 -7.12 2.88
C PHE A 182 11.99 -6.05 3.97
N ALA A 183 11.11 -5.05 3.86
CA ALA A 183 11.01 -3.98 4.84
C ALA A 183 10.55 -4.52 6.21
N ALA A 184 9.51 -5.35 6.23
CA ALA A 184 9.00 -5.96 7.45
C ALA A 184 10.05 -6.81 8.16
N ASP A 185 10.76 -7.69 7.44
CA ASP A 185 11.79 -8.57 8.01
C ASP A 185 13.00 -7.78 8.51
N SER A 186 13.42 -6.75 7.75
CA SER A 186 14.56 -5.92 8.10
C SER A 186 14.29 -5.12 9.39
N LEU A 187 13.12 -4.47 9.48
CA LEU A 187 12.74 -3.69 10.66
C LEU A 187 12.50 -4.59 11.88
N THR A 188 11.93 -5.78 11.68
CA THR A 188 11.78 -6.77 12.77
C THR A 188 13.14 -7.14 13.35
N LYS A 189 14.18 -7.31 12.53
CA LYS A 189 15.55 -7.58 13.00
C LYS A 189 16.16 -6.38 13.70
N VAL A 190 16.00 -5.18 13.14
CA VAL A 190 16.55 -3.93 13.72
C VAL A 190 15.97 -3.66 15.11
N TYR A 191 14.69 -3.94 15.31
CA TYR A 191 13.98 -3.64 16.56
C TYR A 191 13.73 -4.87 17.43
N ALA A 192 14.41 -5.98 17.17
CA ALA A 192 14.34 -7.16 18.04
C ALA A 192 14.75 -6.81 19.46
N GLY A 193 13.93 -7.19 20.46
CA GLY A 193 14.20 -6.97 21.88
C GLY A 193 14.00 -5.54 22.38
N THR A 194 13.44 -4.63 21.58
CA THR A 194 13.10 -3.28 22.06
C THR A 194 11.89 -3.30 23.00
N THR A 195 11.84 -2.33 23.90
CA THR A 195 10.70 -2.12 24.80
C THR A 195 10.16 -0.70 24.59
N PRO A 196 8.86 -0.51 24.29
CA PRO A 196 7.88 -1.57 24.00
C PRO A 196 8.23 -2.37 22.72
N ALA A 197 7.76 -3.61 22.64
CA ALA A 197 7.94 -4.43 21.45
C ALA A 197 7.22 -3.81 20.25
N VAL A 198 7.87 -3.85 19.08
CA VAL A 198 7.31 -3.35 17.82
C VAL A 198 7.24 -4.48 16.81
N HIS A 199 6.10 -4.57 16.13
CA HIS A 199 5.80 -5.66 15.21
C HIS A 199 5.58 -5.10 13.80
N PHE A 200 6.37 -5.62 12.87
CA PHE A 200 6.27 -5.32 11.44
C PHE A 200 5.84 -6.59 10.70
N LYS A 201 4.81 -6.48 9.87
CA LYS A 201 4.29 -7.65 9.14
C LYS A 201 3.83 -7.26 7.74
N HIS A 202 4.31 -7.98 6.74
CA HIS A 202 3.69 -7.99 5.44
C HIS A 202 2.48 -8.93 5.47
N VAL A 203 1.29 -8.41 5.20
CA VAL A 203 0.02 -9.14 5.18
C VAL A 203 -0.25 -9.58 3.74
N ALA A 204 0.26 -10.75 3.38
CA ALA A 204 0.18 -11.26 2.01
C ALA A 204 -1.27 -11.58 1.58
N GLU A 205 -2.13 -11.87 2.54
CA GLU A 205 -3.54 -12.21 2.35
C GLU A 205 -4.34 -11.06 1.73
N TYR A 206 -3.88 -9.82 1.93
CA TYR A 206 -4.50 -8.66 1.30
C TYR A 206 -4.49 -8.72 -0.23
N TYR A 207 -3.39 -9.23 -0.83
CA TYR A 207 -3.25 -9.38 -2.28
C TYR A 207 -3.94 -10.61 -2.85
N ASN A 208 -4.42 -11.53 -2.03
CA ASN A 208 -4.85 -12.87 -2.43
C ASN A 208 -6.13 -12.88 -3.29
N HIS A 209 -6.07 -12.14 -4.40
CA HIS A 209 -7.19 -11.95 -5.31
C HIS A 209 -7.65 -13.26 -5.96
N THR A 210 -6.72 -14.00 -6.57
CA THR A 210 -7.03 -15.23 -7.32
C THR A 210 -7.58 -16.34 -6.44
N SER A 211 -7.10 -16.46 -5.20
CA SER A 211 -7.50 -17.55 -4.31
C SER A 211 -8.80 -17.29 -3.55
N HIS A 212 -9.26 -16.04 -3.44
CA HIS A 212 -10.43 -15.69 -2.65
C HIS A 212 -11.52 -14.98 -3.46
N VAL A 213 -11.16 -13.98 -4.25
CA VAL A 213 -12.13 -13.12 -4.91
C VAL A 213 -12.78 -13.79 -6.11
N GLN A 214 -11.99 -14.45 -6.97
CA GLN A 214 -12.53 -15.13 -8.14
C GLN A 214 -13.47 -16.29 -7.77
N PRO A 215 -13.09 -17.22 -6.86
CA PRO A 215 -14.01 -18.24 -6.40
C PRO A 215 -15.29 -17.67 -5.77
N TYR A 216 -15.19 -16.55 -5.06
CA TYR A 216 -16.35 -15.88 -4.48
C TYR A 216 -17.31 -15.37 -5.56
N ILE A 217 -16.82 -14.69 -6.59
CA ILE A 217 -17.63 -14.20 -7.71
C ILE A 217 -18.31 -15.37 -8.42
N GLN A 218 -17.59 -16.43 -8.74
CA GLN A 218 -18.11 -17.56 -9.50
C GLN A 218 -19.03 -18.46 -8.67
N ASN A 219 -18.62 -18.78 -7.44
CA ASN A 219 -19.29 -19.81 -6.63
C ASN A 219 -20.37 -19.24 -5.70
N GLU A 220 -20.14 -18.05 -5.12
CA GLU A 220 -21.09 -17.45 -4.19
C GLU A 220 -22.04 -16.47 -4.89
N LEU A 221 -21.49 -15.57 -5.73
CA LEU A 221 -22.32 -14.61 -6.47
C LEU A 221 -22.95 -15.22 -7.72
N LYS A 222 -22.50 -16.41 -8.14
CA LYS A 222 -22.98 -17.12 -9.35
C LYS A 222 -22.83 -16.33 -10.65
N ILE A 223 -21.79 -15.50 -10.71
CA ILE A 223 -21.50 -14.70 -11.92
C ILE A 223 -20.45 -15.45 -12.75
N PRO A 224 -20.79 -15.86 -14.00
CA PRO A 224 -19.92 -16.72 -14.83
C PRO A 224 -18.85 -15.91 -15.57
N GLU A 225 -18.02 -15.16 -14.83
CA GLU A 225 -16.92 -14.42 -15.42
C GLU A 225 -15.90 -15.37 -16.07
N GLN A 226 -15.62 -15.17 -17.35
CA GLN A 226 -14.68 -15.99 -18.12
C GLN A 226 -13.27 -15.41 -18.04
N ILE A 227 -12.63 -15.57 -16.88
CA ILE A 227 -11.24 -15.14 -16.72
C ILE A 227 -10.35 -16.06 -17.55
N ARG A 228 -9.73 -15.52 -18.57
CA ARG A 228 -8.75 -16.23 -19.39
C ARG A 228 -7.40 -16.21 -18.69
N ILE A 229 -7.06 -17.29 -18.00
CA ILE A 229 -5.72 -17.49 -17.44
C ILE A 229 -4.69 -17.30 -18.55
N GLY A 230 -3.78 -16.34 -18.42
CA GLY A 230 -2.79 -15.96 -19.43
C GLY A 230 -3.25 -14.89 -20.42
N ALA A 231 -4.53 -14.57 -20.52
CA ALA A 231 -5.02 -13.43 -21.30
C ALA A 231 -4.84 -12.09 -20.57
N SER A 232 -4.56 -12.13 -19.29
CA SER A 232 -4.13 -10.95 -18.52
C SER A 232 -2.88 -10.26 -19.10
N GLN A 233 -2.20 -10.91 -20.04
CA GLN A 233 -0.99 -10.39 -20.66
C GLN A 233 -1.12 -10.12 -22.17
N GLY A 234 -2.26 -10.41 -22.77
CA GLY A 234 -2.43 -10.25 -24.21
C GLY A 234 -3.78 -9.64 -24.53
N SER A 235 -3.81 -8.64 -25.34
CA SER A 235 -4.98 -7.96 -25.86
C SER A 235 -5.90 -7.33 -24.81
N SER A 236 -6.41 -6.25 -25.01
CA SER A 236 -7.48 -5.43 -24.38
C SER A 236 -7.89 -5.68 -22.91
N GLY A 237 -7.49 -6.75 -22.27
CA GLY A 237 -7.93 -7.15 -20.92
C GLY A 237 -6.81 -7.31 -19.90
N LEU A 238 -5.69 -6.68 -20.10
CA LEU A 238 -4.59 -6.69 -19.13
C LEU A 238 -5.07 -6.18 -17.78
N HIS A 239 -5.02 -7.04 -16.77
CA HIS A 239 -5.29 -6.69 -15.38
C HIS A 239 -6.66 -6.03 -15.12
N GLU A 240 -7.66 -6.32 -15.94
CA GLU A 240 -9.03 -5.90 -15.71
C GLU A 240 -9.94 -7.12 -15.48
N GLU A 241 -10.70 -7.08 -14.40
CA GLU A 241 -11.62 -8.12 -13.97
C GLU A 241 -12.85 -7.49 -13.34
N LEU A 242 -13.98 -8.21 -13.31
CA LEU A 242 -15.23 -7.71 -12.77
C LEU A 242 -15.07 -7.18 -11.34
N ALA A 243 -14.32 -7.88 -10.51
CA ALA A 243 -14.05 -7.46 -9.13
C ALA A 243 -13.36 -6.11 -9.04
N ILE A 244 -12.42 -5.85 -9.96
CA ILE A 244 -11.67 -4.59 -10.02
C ILE A 244 -12.60 -3.47 -10.46
N ASP A 245 -13.31 -3.65 -11.58
CA ASP A 245 -14.27 -2.67 -12.07
C ASP A 245 -15.34 -2.34 -11.03
N ALA A 246 -15.89 -3.38 -10.40
CA ALA A 246 -16.90 -3.24 -9.38
C ALA A 246 -16.40 -2.45 -8.17
N THR A 247 -15.21 -2.76 -7.66
CA THR A 247 -14.63 -2.07 -6.51
C THR A 247 -14.27 -0.62 -6.84
N MET A 248 -13.66 -0.39 -8.00
CA MET A 248 -13.30 0.96 -8.45
C MET A 248 -14.52 1.84 -8.69
N SER A 249 -15.63 1.24 -9.15
CA SER A 249 -16.90 1.97 -9.36
C SER A 249 -17.50 2.55 -8.08
N LEU A 250 -17.15 2.00 -6.91
CA LEU A 250 -17.55 2.55 -5.61
C LEU A 250 -16.85 3.86 -5.29
N VAL A 251 -15.61 4.00 -5.73
CA VAL A 251 -14.79 5.20 -5.48
C VAL A 251 -15.10 6.26 -6.54
N ASP A 252 -14.98 5.87 -7.80
CA ASP A 252 -15.27 6.76 -8.94
C ASP A 252 -15.64 5.94 -10.20
N PRO A 253 -16.90 5.97 -10.63
CA PRO A 253 -17.32 5.30 -11.86
C PRO A 253 -16.60 5.77 -13.13
N GLN A 254 -16.00 6.96 -13.13
CA GLN A 254 -15.20 7.46 -14.24
C GLN A 254 -13.89 6.68 -14.39
N SER A 255 -13.36 6.13 -13.30
CA SER A 255 -12.12 5.34 -13.31
C SER A 255 -12.21 4.08 -14.19
N ILE A 256 -13.41 3.56 -14.39
CA ILE A 256 -13.73 2.41 -15.27
C ILE A 256 -14.45 2.84 -16.55
N ARG A 257 -14.54 4.14 -16.83
CA ARG A 257 -15.23 4.69 -18.03
C ARG A 257 -16.68 4.21 -18.17
N PHE A 258 -17.40 4.03 -17.06
CA PHE A 258 -18.72 3.39 -17.05
C PHE A 258 -19.69 4.02 -18.05
N GLN A 259 -19.88 5.33 -18.04
CA GLN A 259 -20.80 6.04 -18.93
C GLN A 259 -20.37 5.93 -20.41
N GLN A 260 -19.07 6.04 -20.66
CA GLN A 260 -18.52 5.90 -22.01
C GLN A 260 -18.71 4.48 -22.54
N ARG A 261 -18.51 3.46 -21.71
CA ARG A 261 -18.74 2.04 -22.06
C ARG A 261 -20.22 1.79 -22.37
N VAL A 262 -21.14 2.30 -21.57
CA VAL A 262 -22.58 2.21 -21.82
C VAL A 262 -22.93 2.85 -23.17
N LYS A 263 -22.47 4.08 -23.42
CA LYS A 263 -22.71 4.79 -24.66
C LYS A 263 -22.15 4.07 -25.89
N ALA A 264 -21.03 3.39 -25.73
CA ALA A 264 -20.36 2.64 -26.81
C ALA A 264 -20.89 1.20 -26.97
N GLY A 265 -21.83 0.74 -26.15
CA GLY A 265 -22.28 -0.66 -26.14
C GLY A 265 -21.21 -1.65 -25.65
N GLN A 266 -20.26 -1.19 -24.85
CA GLN A 266 -19.09 -1.93 -24.33
C GLN A 266 -19.13 -2.09 -22.80
N ALA A 267 -20.31 -1.98 -22.20
CA ALA A 267 -20.47 -2.12 -20.74
C ALA A 267 -20.44 -3.61 -20.36
N GLU A 268 -19.26 -4.22 -20.54
CA GLU A 268 -19.01 -5.62 -20.20
C GLU A 268 -17.53 -5.86 -19.87
N ILE A 269 -17.25 -6.96 -19.16
CA ILE A 269 -15.91 -7.47 -18.90
C ILE A 269 -15.93 -9.00 -18.85
N ASN A 270 -15.00 -9.66 -19.54
CA ASN A 270 -14.82 -11.11 -19.51
C ASN A 270 -16.12 -11.91 -19.76
N GLY A 271 -16.98 -11.41 -20.67
CA GLY A 271 -18.28 -12.01 -21.01
C GLY A 271 -19.42 -11.68 -20.05
N VAL A 272 -19.19 -10.86 -19.05
CA VAL A 272 -20.21 -10.38 -18.11
C VAL A 272 -20.65 -8.97 -18.49
N LYS A 273 -21.92 -8.80 -18.85
CA LYS A 273 -22.51 -7.49 -19.10
C LYS A 273 -22.83 -6.79 -17.79
N PHE A 274 -22.56 -5.48 -17.73
CA PHE A 274 -22.98 -4.66 -16.59
C PHE A 274 -24.47 -4.35 -16.72
N GLU A 275 -25.28 -4.89 -15.82
CA GLU A 275 -26.72 -4.64 -15.81
C GLU A 275 -27.03 -3.17 -15.51
N SER A 276 -26.33 -2.59 -14.54
CA SER A 276 -26.41 -1.18 -14.16
C SER A 276 -25.19 -0.79 -13.31
N LEU A 277 -24.99 0.50 -13.12
CA LEU A 277 -23.97 0.98 -12.16
C LEU A 277 -24.27 0.49 -10.73
N ALA A 278 -25.54 0.52 -10.32
CA ALA A 278 -25.95 0.07 -8.98
C ALA A 278 -25.66 -1.42 -8.77
N TRP A 279 -25.92 -2.25 -9.77
CA TRP A 279 -25.57 -3.68 -9.74
C TRP A 279 -24.05 -3.88 -9.63
N LEU A 280 -23.27 -3.17 -10.43
CA LEU A 280 -21.81 -3.27 -10.40
C LEU A 280 -21.26 -2.84 -9.02
N GLN A 281 -21.77 -1.74 -8.47
CA GLN A 281 -21.40 -1.27 -7.15
C GLN A 281 -21.83 -2.22 -6.02
N ASP A 282 -22.92 -2.96 -6.18
CA ASP A 282 -23.32 -3.98 -5.20
C ASP A 282 -22.30 -5.13 -5.16
N ILE A 283 -21.83 -5.58 -6.31
CA ILE A 283 -20.73 -6.54 -6.40
C ILE A 283 -19.48 -5.96 -5.74
N GLY A 284 -19.15 -4.70 -6.05
CA GLY A 284 -18.01 -4.00 -5.46
C GLY A 284 -18.04 -3.99 -3.92
N ARG A 285 -19.20 -3.69 -3.32
CA ARG A 285 -19.35 -3.74 -1.86
C ARG A 285 -19.11 -5.14 -1.29
N LYS A 286 -19.64 -6.17 -1.93
CA LYS A 286 -19.46 -7.57 -1.51
C LYS A 286 -18.00 -8.02 -1.62
N VAL A 287 -17.32 -7.65 -2.71
CA VAL A 287 -15.89 -7.94 -2.90
C VAL A 287 -15.01 -7.18 -1.90
N ALA A 288 -15.31 -5.90 -1.68
CA ALA A 288 -14.59 -5.11 -0.68
C ALA A 288 -14.76 -5.70 0.73
N GLU A 289 -15.98 -6.11 1.10
CA GLU A 289 -16.27 -6.76 2.38
C GLU A 289 -15.45 -8.05 2.56
N LEU A 290 -15.42 -8.91 1.53
CA LEU A 290 -14.61 -10.14 1.56
C LEU A 290 -13.13 -9.82 1.77
N ARG A 291 -12.59 -8.85 1.04
CA ARG A 291 -11.17 -8.46 1.13
C ARG A 291 -10.83 -7.88 2.50
N VAL A 292 -11.69 -7.01 3.02
CA VAL A 292 -11.54 -6.44 4.36
C VAL A 292 -11.56 -7.54 5.41
N LYS A 293 -12.55 -8.44 5.35
CA LYS A 293 -12.66 -9.56 6.29
C LYS A 293 -11.41 -10.44 6.26
N THR A 294 -10.98 -10.89 5.09
CA THR A 294 -9.79 -11.76 4.94
C THR A 294 -8.54 -11.09 5.50
N THR A 295 -8.37 -9.80 5.26
CA THR A 295 -7.20 -9.04 5.75
C THR A 295 -7.23 -8.89 7.27
N VAL A 296 -8.38 -8.52 7.84
CA VAL A 296 -8.54 -8.36 9.29
C VAL A 296 -8.36 -9.69 10.02
N ASP A 297 -8.89 -10.79 9.47
CA ASP A 297 -8.72 -12.13 10.02
C ASP A 297 -7.23 -12.53 10.03
N ALA A 298 -6.50 -12.26 8.94
CA ALA A 298 -5.06 -12.55 8.85
C ALA A 298 -4.24 -11.74 9.87
N ILE A 299 -4.54 -10.45 10.03
CA ILE A 299 -3.91 -9.60 11.05
C ILE A 299 -4.23 -10.10 12.45
N SER A 300 -5.48 -10.47 12.71
CA SER A 300 -5.93 -10.98 14.01
C SER A 300 -5.25 -12.31 14.35
N ALA A 301 -5.15 -13.22 13.40
CA ALA A 301 -4.42 -14.47 13.55
C ALA A 301 -2.93 -14.24 13.86
N TYR A 302 -2.29 -13.30 13.15
CA TYR A 302 -0.90 -12.91 13.46
C TYR A 302 -0.78 -12.32 14.87
N ARG A 303 -1.66 -11.40 15.27
CA ARG A 303 -1.66 -10.82 16.64
C ARG A 303 -1.78 -11.89 17.72
N ALA A 304 -2.55 -12.93 17.48
CA ALA A 304 -2.71 -14.03 18.44
C ALA A 304 -1.41 -14.86 18.65
N THR A 305 -0.44 -14.76 17.75
CA THR A 305 0.88 -15.41 17.90
C THR A 305 1.88 -14.54 18.68
N LEU A 306 1.56 -13.26 18.92
CA LEU A 306 2.47 -12.34 19.61
C LEU A 306 2.43 -12.58 21.13
N PRO A 307 3.55 -12.36 21.84
CA PRO A 307 3.55 -12.40 23.30
C PRO A 307 2.52 -11.44 23.87
N LYS A 308 1.77 -11.88 24.87
CA LYS A 308 0.88 -10.98 25.63
C LYS A 308 1.72 -9.91 26.31
N GLN A 309 1.44 -8.67 26.01
CA GLN A 309 2.05 -7.50 26.67
C GLN A 309 1.45 -7.30 28.05
#